data_8774b487b2b73b0275cb7f64cd0525ae
#
_entry.id   8774b487b2b73b0275cb7f64cd0525ae
#
_cell.length_a   1.000
_cell.length_b   1.000
_cell.length_c   1.000
_cell.angle_alpha   90.00
_cell.angle_beta   90.00
_cell.angle_gamma   90.00
#
_symmetry.space_group_name_H-M   'P 1'
#
loop_
_entity.id
_entity.type
_entity.pdbx_description
1 polymer ?
#
loop_
_entity_poly.entity_id
_entity_poly.type
_entity_poly.pdbx_seq_one_letter_code
_entity_poly.pdbx_strand_id
1 'polypeptide(L)'
;MPRAAGRYRAGPAGGARVRGGATRHSGGVRDRPAPSSIPDAPGSYQFLDADGRVLYVGKAKSLRSRLASYFGDPAGLSPKTAQLVASADTVEWIQVANEVEAILLEYALIKRHRPRFNIRLVDDKSYPWLAVTVADRWPRASVVRGRRRPGVRYFGPYAHTKAVRDTLDLVVRSFPVRTCSDAKLARHQALGRPCLLHHIDRCAGPCVGAVDDDTYAELVDDLMGFFAGDTEDVERRLRQDMERAAAELQFERAARRRDQLTALRLAVADQQVVTEAPEDLDVVGLHGDALEVSVCVLRVRRGRLVGRRAFVLDRTEDLDDPQVVGRVLELLYGDAVPPRTATRRGRRTDEGWASGAGDPTTGFGADGEQEPAVPRQVLVPDLPEDAEAYRGFLADRRGGPVRLAVPRRGGKRELLDTARRNAEEELARHRLRRAADHDARAAAMAALQ
;
A
#
# COMPACT_ATOMS: atom_id res chain seq x y z
N MET A 1 -31.37 -9.90 23.40
CA MET A 1 -31.46 -10.55 22.09
C MET A 1 -30.35 -10.02 21.22
N PRO A 2 -29.27 -10.78 20.92
CA PRO A 2 -28.18 -10.34 20.07
C PRO A 2 -28.48 -10.67 18.60
N ARG A 3 -28.27 -9.69 17.72
CA ARG A 3 -28.38 -9.86 16.26
C ARG A 3 -27.14 -10.63 15.75
N ALA A 4 -27.44 -11.72 15.04
CA ALA A 4 -26.46 -12.60 14.45
C ALA A 4 -25.62 -11.92 13.36
N ALA A 5 -24.31 -11.99 13.49
CA ALA A 5 -23.35 -11.73 12.41
C ALA A 5 -23.39 -12.90 11.44
N GLY A 6 -23.91 -12.68 10.24
CA GLY A 6 -23.91 -13.67 9.17
C GLY A 6 -22.49 -13.96 8.69
N ARG A 7 -22.02 -15.16 8.97
CA ARG A 7 -20.79 -15.69 8.37
C ARG A 7 -21.10 -16.09 6.93
N TYR A 8 -20.45 -15.43 5.98
CA TYR A 8 -20.46 -15.80 4.58
C TYR A 8 -19.72 -17.14 4.43
N ARG A 9 -20.46 -18.25 4.37
CA ARG A 9 -19.92 -19.52 3.88
C ARG A 9 -20.01 -19.49 2.35
N ALA A 10 -18.86 -19.54 1.68
CA ALA A 10 -18.81 -19.85 0.27
C ALA A 10 -19.41 -21.25 0.07
N GLY A 11 -20.62 -21.28 -0.48
CA GLY A 11 -21.23 -22.51 -1.02
C GLY A 11 -20.44 -22.97 -2.24
N PRO A 12 -20.49 -24.27 -2.60
CA PRO A 12 -19.81 -24.74 -3.79
C PRO A 12 -20.41 -24.04 -5.01
N ALA A 13 -19.54 -23.45 -5.85
CA ALA A 13 -19.89 -22.82 -7.11
C ALA A 13 -20.50 -23.89 -8.03
N GLY A 14 -21.82 -23.93 -8.07
CA GLY A 14 -22.56 -24.64 -9.09
C GLY A 14 -22.50 -23.85 -10.41
N GLY A 15 -21.37 -23.91 -11.10
CA GLY A 15 -21.25 -23.44 -12.47
C GLY A 15 -22.08 -24.34 -13.36
N ALA A 16 -23.19 -23.85 -13.88
CA ALA A 16 -23.93 -24.53 -14.94
C ALA A 16 -23.06 -24.52 -16.20
N ARG A 17 -22.34 -25.61 -16.44
CA ARG A 17 -21.69 -25.87 -17.71
C ARG A 17 -22.74 -26.29 -18.75
N VAL A 18 -23.16 -25.36 -19.59
CA VAL A 18 -23.98 -25.68 -20.75
C VAL A 18 -23.01 -26.20 -21.82
N ARG A 19 -23.01 -27.53 -22.05
CA ARG A 19 -22.29 -28.15 -23.16
C ARG A 19 -23.18 -28.16 -24.39
N GLY A 20 -22.94 -27.26 -25.34
CA GLY A 20 -23.52 -27.29 -26.67
C GLY A 20 -22.49 -27.76 -27.70
N GLY A 21 -22.92 -28.60 -28.65
CA GLY A 21 -22.08 -29.30 -29.61
C GLY A 21 -21.32 -28.37 -30.55
N ALA A 22 -20.04 -28.65 -30.74
CA ALA A 22 -19.05 -27.82 -31.43
C ALA A 22 -19.14 -27.91 -32.96
N THR A 23 -19.33 -26.75 -33.61
CA THR A 23 -18.88 -26.54 -34.99
C THR A 23 -17.63 -25.66 -35.00
N ARG A 24 -16.53 -26.15 -35.59
CA ARG A 24 -15.24 -25.47 -35.64
C ARG A 24 -15.33 -24.21 -36.51
N HIS A 25 -15.16 -23.02 -35.90
CA HIS A 25 -14.76 -21.81 -36.60
C HIS A 25 -13.41 -21.33 -36.03
N SER A 26 -12.50 -20.98 -36.91
CA SER A 26 -11.16 -20.48 -36.61
C SER A 26 -11.25 -19.07 -35.98
N GLY A 27 -10.76 -18.90 -34.74
CA GLY A 27 -10.43 -17.61 -34.14
C GLY A 27 -11.57 -16.88 -33.44
N GLY A 28 -11.97 -17.33 -32.25
CA GLY A 28 -12.92 -16.61 -31.41
C GLY A 28 -13.38 -17.44 -30.22
N VAL A 29 -14.02 -16.81 -29.25
CA VAL A 29 -14.65 -17.50 -28.13
C VAL A 29 -15.60 -18.56 -28.65
N ARG A 30 -15.30 -19.83 -28.42
CA ARG A 30 -16.01 -20.98 -29.01
C ARG A 30 -17.44 -21.10 -28.52
N ASP A 31 -17.72 -20.65 -27.31
CA ASP A 31 -19.05 -20.63 -26.70
C ASP A 31 -19.46 -19.18 -26.37
N ARG A 32 -19.87 -18.43 -27.41
CA ARG A 32 -20.51 -17.14 -27.20
C ARG A 32 -21.82 -17.35 -26.44
N PRO A 33 -21.97 -16.88 -25.18
CA PRO A 33 -23.21 -17.04 -24.44
C PRO A 33 -24.33 -16.26 -25.11
N ALA A 34 -25.54 -16.83 -25.12
CA ALA A 34 -26.71 -16.10 -25.61
C ALA A 34 -26.91 -14.84 -24.76
N PRO A 35 -27.16 -13.67 -25.39
CA PRO A 35 -27.31 -12.42 -24.62
C PRO A 35 -28.40 -12.50 -23.52
N SER A 36 -29.42 -13.33 -23.73
CA SER A 36 -30.47 -13.57 -22.74
C SER A 36 -30.04 -14.37 -21.52
N SER A 37 -28.91 -15.11 -21.60
CA SER A 37 -28.36 -15.87 -20.47
C SER A 37 -27.47 -15.02 -19.56
N ILE A 38 -27.07 -13.82 -20.00
CA ILE A 38 -26.22 -12.91 -19.25
C ILE A 38 -27.10 -11.96 -18.43
N PRO A 39 -26.93 -11.89 -17.09
CA PRO A 39 -27.73 -11.00 -16.26
C PRO A 39 -27.43 -9.53 -16.56
N ASP A 40 -28.46 -8.69 -16.52
CA ASP A 40 -28.32 -7.24 -16.55
C ASP A 40 -28.14 -6.72 -15.13
N ALA A 41 -26.95 -6.97 -14.58
CA ALA A 41 -26.59 -6.70 -13.19
C ALA A 41 -25.08 -6.49 -13.03
N PRO A 42 -24.63 -5.87 -11.93
CA PRO A 42 -23.22 -5.74 -11.61
C PRO A 42 -22.55 -7.11 -11.42
N GLY A 43 -21.29 -7.20 -11.82
CA GLY A 43 -20.53 -8.42 -11.64
C GLY A 43 -19.11 -8.37 -12.16
N SER A 44 -18.41 -9.49 -12.01
CA SER A 44 -17.09 -9.72 -12.60
C SER A 44 -17.15 -10.87 -13.60
N TYR A 45 -16.37 -10.78 -14.66
CA TYR A 45 -16.33 -11.80 -15.72
C TYR A 45 -14.88 -12.18 -16.03
N GLN A 46 -14.70 -13.40 -16.55
CA GLN A 46 -13.41 -13.99 -16.84
C GLN A 46 -13.43 -14.58 -18.23
N PHE A 47 -12.39 -14.29 -19.04
CA PHE A 47 -12.11 -14.99 -20.26
C PHE A 47 -11.09 -16.11 -19.99
N LEU A 48 -11.38 -17.32 -20.46
CA LEU A 48 -10.54 -18.51 -20.24
C LEU A 48 -10.08 -19.07 -21.59
N ASP A 49 -8.88 -19.68 -21.59
CA ASP A 49 -8.39 -20.46 -22.74
C ASP A 49 -8.98 -21.89 -22.74
N ALA A 50 -8.61 -22.68 -23.76
CA ALA A 50 -9.04 -24.06 -23.92
C ALA A 50 -8.61 -24.98 -22.77
N ASP A 51 -7.55 -24.62 -22.04
CA ASP A 51 -7.06 -25.35 -20.87
C ASP A 51 -7.77 -24.91 -19.57
N GLY A 52 -8.70 -23.93 -19.63
CA GLY A 52 -9.40 -23.38 -18.50
C GLY A 52 -8.58 -22.39 -17.66
N ARG A 53 -7.48 -21.84 -18.23
CA ARG A 53 -6.70 -20.81 -17.56
C ARG A 53 -7.35 -19.45 -17.79
N VAL A 54 -7.43 -18.66 -16.74
CA VAL A 54 -7.97 -17.30 -16.81
C VAL A 54 -6.98 -16.40 -17.55
N LEU A 55 -7.42 -15.86 -18.69
CA LEU A 55 -6.66 -14.94 -19.54
C LEU A 55 -6.86 -13.49 -19.16
N TYR A 56 -8.08 -13.14 -18.76
CA TYR A 56 -8.51 -11.79 -18.41
C TYR A 56 -9.64 -11.83 -17.38
N VAL A 57 -9.65 -10.85 -16.50
CA VAL A 57 -10.73 -10.60 -15.54
C VAL A 57 -11.17 -9.15 -15.70
N GLY A 58 -12.47 -8.91 -15.76
CA GLY A 58 -13.03 -7.59 -15.81
C GLY A 58 -14.25 -7.45 -14.91
N LYS A 59 -14.61 -6.20 -14.59
CA LYS A 59 -15.86 -5.86 -13.92
C LYS A 59 -16.85 -5.21 -14.87
N ALA A 60 -18.10 -5.24 -14.49
CA ALA A 60 -19.16 -4.56 -15.22
C ALA A 60 -20.23 -4.05 -14.25
N LYS A 61 -20.80 -2.90 -14.59
CA LYS A 61 -22.03 -2.36 -14.02
C LYS A 61 -23.26 -3.12 -14.54
N SER A 62 -23.20 -3.50 -15.82
CA SER A 62 -24.11 -4.43 -16.48
C SER A 62 -23.27 -5.49 -17.20
N LEU A 63 -23.27 -6.72 -16.70
CA LEU A 63 -22.57 -7.85 -17.33
C LEU A 63 -23.04 -8.05 -18.77
N ARG A 64 -24.35 -7.93 -19.04
CA ARG A 64 -24.91 -8.08 -20.38
C ARG A 64 -24.37 -7.05 -21.36
N SER A 65 -24.39 -5.78 -20.99
CA SER A 65 -23.90 -4.69 -21.84
C SER A 65 -22.41 -4.81 -22.10
N ARG A 66 -21.63 -5.07 -21.04
CA ARG A 66 -20.17 -5.18 -21.15
C ARG A 66 -19.74 -6.38 -21.98
N LEU A 67 -20.31 -7.56 -21.77
CA LEU A 67 -19.97 -8.74 -22.53
C LEU A 67 -20.43 -8.63 -24.00
N ALA A 68 -21.56 -7.97 -24.25
CA ALA A 68 -22.01 -7.68 -25.63
C ALA A 68 -20.97 -6.85 -26.41
N SER A 69 -20.25 -5.92 -25.77
CA SER A 69 -19.25 -5.10 -26.45
C SER A 69 -18.04 -5.89 -26.97
N TYR A 70 -17.71 -7.04 -26.38
CA TYR A 70 -16.64 -7.93 -26.86
C TYR A 70 -17.05 -8.77 -28.08
N PHE A 71 -18.34 -8.98 -28.26
CA PHE A 71 -18.90 -9.85 -29.31
C PHE A 71 -19.59 -9.05 -30.42
N GLY A 72 -19.38 -7.74 -30.47
CA GLY A 72 -19.84 -6.87 -31.55
C GLY A 72 -19.04 -7.03 -32.84
N ASP A 73 -19.03 -5.99 -33.68
CA ASP A 73 -18.25 -5.97 -34.91
C ASP A 73 -16.73 -6.07 -34.58
N PRO A 74 -16.01 -7.11 -35.09
CA PRO A 74 -14.57 -7.24 -34.88
C PRO A 74 -13.74 -6.02 -35.36
N ALA A 75 -14.23 -5.29 -36.37
CA ALA A 75 -13.57 -4.08 -36.87
C ALA A 75 -13.57 -2.91 -35.88
N GLY A 76 -14.51 -2.93 -34.92
CA GLY A 76 -14.61 -1.94 -33.84
C GLY A 76 -13.78 -2.27 -32.60
N LEU A 77 -13.15 -3.45 -32.54
CA LEU A 77 -12.33 -3.84 -31.39
C LEU A 77 -10.91 -3.28 -31.49
N SER A 78 -10.37 -2.84 -30.39
CA SER A 78 -8.93 -2.52 -30.32
C SER A 78 -8.08 -3.77 -30.56
N PRO A 79 -6.83 -3.63 -31.06
CA PRO A 79 -5.96 -4.75 -31.31
C PRO A 79 -5.74 -5.67 -30.10
N LYS A 80 -5.66 -5.09 -28.89
CA LYS A 80 -5.49 -5.84 -27.62
C LYS A 80 -6.74 -6.62 -27.27
N THR A 81 -7.90 -6.00 -27.40
CA THR A 81 -9.22 -6.63 -27.15
C THR A 81 -9.48 -7.73 -28.19
N ALA A 82 -9.17 -7.48 -29.47
CA ALA A 82 -9.27 -8.49 -30.53
C ALA A 82 -8.38 -9.70 -30.24
N GLN A 83 -7.13 -9.48 -29.78
CA GLN A 83 -6.22 -10.56 -29.39
C GLN A 83 -6.73 -11.35 -28.18
N LEU A 84 -7.31 -10.68 -27.18
CA LEU A 84 -7.97 -11.34 -26.02
C LEU A 84 -9.08 -12.26 -26.51
N VAL A 85 -10.03 -11.72 -27.29
CA VAL A 85 -11.18 -12.49 -27.80
C VAL A 85 -10.72 -13.66 -28.69
N ALA A 86 -9.70 -13.46 -29.53
CA ALA A 86 -9.12 -14.52 -30.35
C ALA A 86 -8.41 -15.63 -29.55
N SER A 87 -7.86 -15.29 -28.38
CA SER A 87 -7.15 -16.22 -27.50
C SER A 87 -8.08 -16.96 -26.53
N ALA A 88 -9.30 -16.46 -26.32
CA ALA A 88 -10.24 -17.03 -25.39
C ALA A 88 -11.08 -18.16 -26.03
N ASP A 89 -11.38 -19.16 -25.22
CA ASP A 89 -12.27 -20.27 -25.58
C ASP A 89 -13.66 -20.10 -24.96
N THR A 90 -13.71 -19.68 -23.68
CA THR A 90 -14.95 -19.48 -22.95
C THR A 90 -14.94 -18.19 -22.14
N VAL A 91 -16.15 -17.72 -21.76
CA VAL A 91 -16.35 -16.62 -20.83
C VAL A 91 -17.27 -17.09 -19.69
N GLU A 92 -16.84 -16.78 -18.46
CA GLU A 92 -17.61 -17.02 -17.24
C GLU A 92 -17.89 -15.69 -16.54
N TRP A 93 -18.95 -15.62 -15.75
CA TRP A 93 -19.27 -14.43 -14.95
C TRP A 93 -19.85 -14.79 -13.60
N ILE A 94 -19.70 -13.86 -12.66
CA ILE A 94 -20.24 -13.93 -11.30
C ILE A 94 -21.01 -12.63 -11.08
N GLN A 95 -22.32 -12.74 -10.87
CA GLN A 95 -23.16 -11.61 -10.50
C GLN A 95 -22.96 -11.27 -9.02
N VAL A 96 -22.98 -9.99 -8.69
CA VAL A 96 -22.89 -9.46 -7.32
C VAL A 96 -24.02 -8.46 -7.07
N ALA A 97 -24.16 -8.00 -5.80
CA ALA A 97 -25.27 -7.13 -5.42
C ALA A 97 -25.08 -5.68 -5.87
N ASN A 98 -23.83 -5.20 -5.98
CA ASN A 98 -23.52 -3.80 -6.31
C ASN A 98 -22.15 -3.65 -6.99
N GLU A 99 -21.88 -2.43 -7.47
CA GLU A 99 -20.63 -2.11 -8.19
C GLU A 99 -19.39 -2.18 -7.29
N VAL A 100 -19.50 -1.89 -5.99
CA VAL A 100 -18.39 -2.00 -5.03
C VAL A 100 -17.95 -3.46 -4.87
N GLU A 101 -18.92 -4.37 -4.75
CA GLU A 101 -18.64 -5.80 -4.71
C GLU A 101 -18.01 -6.29 -6.02
N ALA A 102 -18.42 -5.73 -7.18
CA ALA A 102 -17.81 -6.04 -8.47
C ALA A 102 -16.32 -5.64 -8.50
N ILE A 103 -15.96 -4.47 -7.98
CA ILE A 103 -14.56 -4.00 -7.85
C ILE A 103 -13.77 -4.96 -6.96
N LEU A 104 -14.30 -5.31 -5.79
CA LEU A 104 -13.63 -6.20 -4.84
C LEU A 104 -13.42 -7.60 -5.40
N LEU A 105 -14.44 -8.13 -6.09
CA LEU A 105 -14.37 -9.46 -6.71
C LEU A 105 -13.34 -9.49 -7.86
N GLU A 106 -13.37 -8.49 -8.74
CA GLU A 106 -12.40 -8.34 -9.82
C GLU A 106 -10.97 -8.30 -9.28
N TYR A 107 -10.71 -7.43 -8.29
CA TYR A 107 -9.41 -7.36 -7.63
C TYR A 107 -8.96 -8.72 -7.06
N ALA A 108 -9.83 -9.41 -6.35
CA ALA A 108 -9.53 -10.73 -5.76
C ALA A 108 -9.21 -11.79 -6.84
N LEU A 109 -9.97 -11.79 -7.95
CA LEU A 109 -9.76 -12.71 -9.07
C LEU A 109 -8.45 -12.41 -9.81
N ILE A 110 -8.14 -11.13 -10.07
CA ILE A 110 -6.86 -10.73 -10.69
C ILE A 110 -5.68 -11.16 -9.81
N LYS A 111 -5.76 -10.90 -8.51
CA LYS A 111 -4.72 -11.30 -7.54
C LYS A 111 -4.51 -12.83 -7.52
N ARG A 112 -5.60 -13.59 -7.58
CA ARG A 112 -5.59 -15.06 -7.55
C ARG A 112 -5.02 -15.66 -8.83
N HIS A 113 -5.50 -15.20 -9.99
CA HIS A 113 -5.23 -15.84 -11.28
C HIS A 113 -4.06 -15.20 -12.03
N ARG A 114 -3.71 -13.94 -11.73
CA ARG A 114 -2.65 -13.16 -12.41
C ARG A 114 -2.76 -13.24 -13.93
N PRO A 115 -3.92 -12.86 -14.52
CA PRO A 115 -4.19 -13.09 -15.93
C PRO A 115 -3.22 -12.28 -16.80
N ARG A 116 -2.87 -12.83 -17.97
CA ARG A 116 -1.86 -12.20 -18.85
C ARG A 116 -2.34 -10.94 -19.56
N PHE A 117 -3.63 -10.76 -19.73
CA PHE A 117 -4.23 -9.59 -20.38
C PHE A 117 -4.65 -8.48 -19.42
N ASN A 118 -4.55 -8.69 -18.10
CA ASN A 118 -4.75 -7.60 -17.16
C ASN A 118 -3.46 -6.79 -16.96
N ILE A 119 -3.60 -5.53 -16.58
CA ILE A 119 -2.48 -4.64 -16.20
C ILE A 119 -1.56 -5.36 -15.21
N ARG A 120 -0.26 -5.31 -15.47
CA ARG A 120 0.77 -5.94 -14.64
C ARG A 120 1.70 -4.93 -14.02
N LEU A 121 1.99 -5.13 -12.75
CA LEU A 121 3.09 -4.46 -12.09
C LEU A 121 4.42 -5.04 -12.56
N VAL A 122 5.23 -4.24 -13.29
CA VAL A 122 6.49 -4.68 -13.90
C VAL A 122 7.69 -4.31 -13.05
N ASP A 123 7.68 -3.14 -12.44
CA ASP A 123 8.77 -2.64 -11.61
C ASP A 123 8.22 -2.27 -10.23
N ASP A 124 8.13 -3.25 -9.33
CA ASP A 124 7.93 -3.02 -7.91
C ASP A 124 9.31 -2.95 -7.23
N LYS A 125 9.93 -1.78 -7.31
CA LYS A 125 11.14 -1.52 -6.52
C LYS A 125 10.82 -1.78 -5.07
N SER A 126 11.59 -2.64 -4.43
CA SER A 126 11.53 -2.77 -2.98
C SER A 126 12.03 -1.46 -2.34
N TYR A 127 11.09 -0.54 -2.12
CA TYR A 127 11.36 0.71 -1.42
C TYR A 127 11.84 0.42 0.00
N PRO A 128 12.76 1.23 0.54
CA PRO A 128 13.11 1.15 1.94
C PRO A 128 11.94 1.58 2.83
N TRP A 129 11.78 0.84 3.92
CA TRP A 129 10.81 1.09 4.98
C TRP A 129 11.54 1.26 6.29
N LEU A 130 11.05 2.14 7.15
CA LEU A 130 11.39 2.06 8.56
C LEU A 130 10.51 0.99 9.20
N ALA A 131 11.15 0.01 9.83
CA ALA A 131 10.51 -1.10 10.52
C ALA A 131 10.75 -0.99 12.03
N VAL A 132 9.70 -1.12 12.84
CA VAL A 132 9.75 -1.19 14.30
C VAL A 132 9.17 -2.53 14.74
N THR A 133 9.96 -3.35 15.42
CA THR A 133 9.57 -4.72 15.84
C THR A 133 8.73 -4.66 17.11
N VAL A 134 7.45 -4.27 16.97
CA VAL A 134 6.54 -4.03 18.12
C VAL A 134 6.18 -5.28 18.92
N ALA A 135 6.37 -6.47 18.37
CA ALA A 135 6.15 -7.73 19.08
C ALA A 135 7.33 -8.12 19.99
N ASP A 136 8.51 -7.53 19.81
CA ASP A 136 9.66 -7.83 20.65
C ASP A 136 9.53 -7.16 22.03
N ARG A 137 10.09 -7.78 23.08
CA ARG A 137 10.17 -7.15 24.39
C ARG A 137 10.87 -5.80 24.33
N TRP A 138 11.95 -5.72 23.57
CA TRP A 138 12.69 -4.50 23.29
C TRP A 138 12.59 -4.16 21.80
N PRO A 139 11.55 -3.43 21.38
CA PRO A 139 11.38 -3.06 19.99
C PRO A 139 12.62 -2.44 19.36
N ARG A 140 12.89 -2.79 18.10
CA ARG A 140 14.03 -2.32 17.32
C ARG A 140 13.55 -1.47 16.16
N ALA A 141 14.16 -0.30 15.97
CA ALA A 141 14.00 0.50 14.76
C ALA A 141 15.10 0.16 13.74
N SER A 142 14.72 -0.12 12.49
CA SER A 142 15.66 -0.46 11.43
C SER A 142 15.11 -0.11 10.05
N VAL A 143 16.01 0.17 9.10
CA VAL A 143 15.63 0.40 7.70
C VAL A 143 15.75 -0.92 6.94
N VAL A 144 14.64 -1.38 6.40
CA VAL A 144 14.52 -2.67 5.73
C VAL A 144 13.98 -2.52 4.31
N ARG A 145 14.19 -3.55 3.49
CA ARG A 145 13.58 -3.72 2.16
C ARG A 145 12.99 -5.12 2.07
N GLY A 146 12.05 -5.32 1.16
CA GLY A 146 11.45 -6.62 0.89
C GLY A 146 10.18 -6.91 1.67
N ARG A 147 9.88 -8.19 1.87
CA ARG A 147 8.61 -8.64 2.48
C ARG A 147 8.47 -8.19 3.92
N ARG A 148 7.28 -7.76 4.27
CA ARG A 148 6.91 -7.38 5.62
C ARG A 148 6.67 -8.62 6.47
N ARG A 149 6.84 -8.47 7.79
CA ARG A 149 6.69 -9.57 8.76
C ARG A 149 5.59 -9.23 9.76
N PRO A 150 4.84 -10.21 10.26
CA PRO A 150 3.93 -10.02 11.39
C PRO A 150 4.67 -9.49 12.62
N GLY A 151 3.99 -8.70 13.46
CA GLY A 151 4.59 -8.13 14.68
C GLY A 151 5.59 -6.99 14.44
N VAL A 152 5.68 -6.48 13.21
CA VAL A 152 6.52 -5.33 12.84
C VAL A 152 5.66 -4.23 12.26
N ARG A 153 5.83 -3.01 12.77
CA ARG A 153 5.17 -1.82 12.22
C ARG A 153 6.08 -1.13 11.21
N TYR A 154 5.52 -0.78 10.06
CA TYR A 154 6.26 -0.20 8.94
C TYR A 154 5.81 1.23 8.66
N PHE A 155 6.77 2.12 8.38
CA PHE A 155 6.55 3.50 7.99
C PHE A 155 7.23 3.79 6.65
N GLY A 156 6.59 4.55 5.80
CA GLY A 156 7.05 4.83 4.43
C GLY A 156 6.01 4.40 3.39
N PRO A 157 6.38 4.01 2.16
CA PRO A 157 7.75 3.80 1.67
C PRO A 157 8.52 5.11 1.45
N TYR A 158 9.85 5.05 1.56
CA TYR A 158 10.72 6.19 1.33
C TYR A 158 11.40 6.09 -0.04
N ALA A 159 11.68 7.23 -0.67
CA ALA A 159 12.32 7.25 -1.99
C ALA A 159 13.76 6.71 -1.95
N HIS A 160 14.52 7.04 -0.90
CA HIS A 160 15.94 6.70 -0.78
C HIS A 160 16.28 6.14 0.60
N THR A 161 17.08 5.06 0.63
CA THR A 161 17.55 4.44 1.88
C THR A 161 18.38 5.41 2.73
N LYS A 162 19.16 6.29 2.09
CA LYS A 162 19.99 7.28 2.80
C LYS A 162 19.07 8.24 3.56
N ALA A 163 18.07 8.84 2.91
CA ALA A 163 17.18 9.81 3.55
C ALA A 163 16.50 9.25 4.81
N VAL A 164 15.94 8.02 4.73
CA VAL A 164 15.30 7.42 5.90
C VAL A 164 16.30 7.03 7.01
N ARG A 165 17.55 6.67 6.65
CA ARG A 165 18.59 6.43 7.65
C ARG A 165 19.02 7.71 8.34
N ASP A 166 19.23 8.78 7.59
CA ASP A 166 19.62 10.10 8.12
C ASP A 166 18.51 10.63 9.05
N THR A 167 17.23 10.49 8.65
CA THR A 167 16.08 10.82 9.51
C THR A 167 16.03 9.95 10.76
N LEU A 168 16.21 8.63 10.64
CA LEU A 168 16.26 7.74 11.81
C LEU A 168 17.40 8.12 12.74
N ASP A 169 18.60 8.37 12.21
CA ASP A 169 19.75 8.79 12.99
C ASP A 169 19.55 10.09 13.76
N LEU A 170 18.75 11.00 13.18
CA LEU A 170 18.39 12.24 13.84
C LEU A 170 17.34 11.99 14.94
N VAL A 171 16.31 11.21 14.62
CA VAL A 171 15.18 10.94 15.53
C VAL A 171 15.56 10.08 16.73
N VAL A 172 16.52 9.14 16.60
CA VAL A 172 16.99 8.35 17.74
C VAL A 172 17.79 9.16 18.77
N ARG A 173 18.15 10.41 18.48
CA ARG A 173 18.69 11.34 19.50
C ARG A 173 17.56 11.86 20.41
N SER A 174 16.36 12.02 19.86
CA SER A 174 15.17 12.42 20.64
C SER A 174 14.54 11.22 21.35
N PHE A 175 14.48 10.08 20.66
CA PHE A 175 13.87 8.84 21.14
C PHE A 175 14.90 7.71 21.01
N PRO A 176 15.76 7.48 22.04
CA PRO A 176 16.88 6.56 21.97
C PRO A 176 16.47 5.08 21.96
N VAL A 177 15.66 4.71 20.95
CA VAL A 177 15.24 3.34 20.66
C VAL A 177 16.42 2.57 20.03
N ARG A 178 16.58 1.31 20.40
CA ARG A 178 17.66 0.50 19.86
C ARG A 178 17.55 0.31 18.34
N THR A 179 18.70 0.39 17.67
CA THR A 179 18.84 0.07 16.24
C THR A 179 19.71 -1.17 16.02
N CYS A 180 20.29 -1.72 17.07
CA CYS A 180 21.18 -2.89 17.02
C CYS A 180 20.42 -4.18 16.70
N SER A 181 21.11 -5.18 16.11
CA SER A 181 20.55 -6.51 15.88
C SER A 181 20.34 -7.28 17.18
N ASP A 182 19.47 -8.30 17.15
CA ASP A 182 19.17 -9.13 18.31
C ASP A 182 20.40 -9.89 18.81
N ALA A 183 21.26 -10.34 17.88
CA ALA A 183 22.55 -10.93 18.22
C ALA A 183 23.45 -9.96 18.99
N LYS A 184 23.47 -8.66 18.59
CA LYS A 184 24.23 -7.63 19.32
C LYS A 184 23.59 -7.32 20.67
N LEU A 185 22.27 -7.28 20.76
CA LEU A 185 21.53 -7.13 22.03
C LEU A 185 21.92 -8.24 23.00
N ALA A 186 21.75 -9.51 22.60
CA ALA A 186 22.08 -10.68 23.43
C ALA A 186 23.54 -10.70 23.88
N ARG A 187 24.48 -10.34 22.98
CA ARG A 187 25.90 -10.23 23.34
C ARG A 187 26.11 -9.22 24.44
N HIS A 188 25.53 -8.01 24.38
CA HIS A 188 25.72 -6.98 25.38
C HIS A 188 24.98 -7.29 26.68
N GLN A 189 23.85 -8.03 26.63
CA GLN A 189 23.21 -8.60 27.82
C GLN A 189 24.16 -9.55 28.56
N ALA A 190 24.79 -10.49 27.83
CA ALA A 190 25.72 -11.44 28.42
C ALA A 190 26.99 -10.76 29.00
N LEU A 191 27.46 -9.68 28.38
CA LEU A 191 28.62 -8.91 28.82
C LEU A 191 28.33 -7.99 30.03
N GLY A 192 27.07 -7.71 30.33
CA GLY A 192 26.70 -6.72 31.35
C GLY A 192 27.18 -5.30 31.07
N ARG A 193 27.59 -5.01 29.84
CA ARG A 193 28.12 -3.71 29.43
C ARG A 193 27.41 -3.16 28.23
N PRO A 194 26.96 -1.87 28.27
CA PRO A 194 26.28 -1.25 27.15
C PRO A 194 27.21 -1.04 25.95
N CYS A 195 26.65 -0.91 24.75
CA CYS A 195 27.43 -0.58 23.55
C CYS A 195 27.60 0.94 23.40
N LEU A 196 28.47 1.35 22.46
CA LEU A 196 28.76 2.75 22.16
C LEU A 196 27.49 3.60 21.98
N LEU A 197 26.43 3.04 21.36
CA LEU A 197 25.18 3.80 21.12
C LEU A 197 24.53 4.29 22.43
N HIS A 198 24.68 3.57 23.54
CA HIS A 198 24.21 4.04 24.83
C HIS A 198 25.06 5.20 25.36
N HIS A 199 26.38 5.12 25.23
CA HIS A 199 27.28 6.16 25.71
C HIS A 199 27.22 7.48 24.94
N ILE A 200 26.67 7.43 23.72
CA ILE A 200 26.44 8.63 22.88
C ILE A 200 24.95 9.00 22.80
N ASP A 201 24.15 8.59 23.79
CA ASP A 201 22.71 8.89 23.94
C ASP A 201 21.83 8.53 22.73
N ARG A 202 22.23 7.52 21.93
CA ARG A 202 21.45 7.01 20.79
C ARG A 202 20.73 5.69 21.09
N CYS A 203 20.78 5.21 22.32
CA CYS A 203 20.08 4.03 22.79
C CYS A 203 19.89 4.10 24.29
N ALA A 204 18.69 3.85 24.78
CA ALA A 204 18.37 3.86 26.21
C ALA A 204 19.02 2.71 27.00
N GLY A 205 19.72 1.77 26.33
CA GLY A 205 20.47 0.70 27.01
C GLY A 205 19.63 -0.44 27.57
N PRO A 206 18.57 -0.92 26.89
CA PRO A 206 17.72 -2.00 27.41
C PRO A 206 18.47 -3.31 27.63
N CYS A 207 19.61 -3.52 26.94
CA CYS A 207 20.45 -4.71 27.10
C CYS A 207 21.10 -4.83 28.48
N VAL A 208 21.26 -3.73 29.23
CA VAL A 208 21.87 -3.71 30.56
C VAL A 208 20.90 -3.22 31.66
N GLY A 209 19.61 -3.11 31.34
CA GLY A 209 18.61 -2.65 32.30
C GLY A 209 18.74 -1.15 32.66
N ALA A 210 19.40 -0.35 31.80
CA ALA A 210 19.53 1.09 31.99
C ALA A 210 18.21 1.86 31.80
N VAL A 211 17.18 1.20 31.26
CA VAL A 211 15.84 1.70 31.10
C VAL A 211 14.85 0.60 31.47
N ASP A 212 13.76 0.97 32.15
CA ASP A 212 12.64 0.07 32.44
C ASP A 212 11.74 -0.12 31.21
N ASP A 213 10.87 -1.12 31.27
CA ASP A 213 9.99 -1.54 30.19
C ASP A 213 8.99 -0.44 29.79
N ASP A 214 8.41 0.26 30.76
CA ASP A 214 7.38 1.29 30.49
C ASP A 214 8.02 2.54 29.85
N THR A 215 9.14 3.02 30.40
CA THR A 215 9.88 4.15 29.83
C THR A 215 10.36 3.84 28.40
N TYR A 216 10.80 2.60 28.16
CA TYR A 216 11.21 2.22 26.80
C TYR A 216 10.04 2.14 25.83
N ALA A 217 8.89 1.70 26.31
CA ALA A 217 7.65 1.67 25.51
C ALA A 217 7.21 3.08 25.11
N GLU A 218 7.29 4.07 26.02
CA GLU A 218 7.00 5.48 25.70
C GLU A 218 7.93 6.02 24.61
N LEU A 219 9.24 5.71 24.66
CA LEU A 219 10.19 6.11 23.62
C LEU A 219 9.86 5.50 22.26
N VAL A 220 9.40 4.25 22.22
CA VAL A 220 8.99 3.56 20.99
C VAL A 220 7.71 4.19 20.44
N ASP A 221 6.73 4.49 21.29
CA ASP A 221 5.48 5.16 20.89
C ASP A 221 5.75 6.56 20.33
N ASP A 222 6.61 7.33 20.94
CA ASP A 222 6.99 8.66 20.48
C ASP A 222 7.72 8.60 19.12
N LEU A 223 8.64 7.65 18.94
CA LEU A 223 9.30 7.41 17.66
C LEU A 223 8.28 7.01 16.58
N MET A 224 7.36 6.12 16.90
CA MET A 224 6.31 5.71 15.96
C MET A 224 5.37 6.86 15.63
N GLY A 225 4.99 7.69 16.61
CA GLY A 225 4.18 8.89 16.43
C GLY A 225 4.84 9.90 15.48
N PHE A 226 6.15 10.12 15.64
CA PHE A 226 6.91 10.97 14.73
C PHE A 226 6.81 10.48 13.26
N PHE A 227 7.08 9.20 13.02
CA PHE A 227 7.03 8.64 11.66
C PHE A 227 5.61 8.47 11.11
N ALA A 228 4.59 8.46 11.97
CA ALA A 228 3.18 8.54 11.59
C ALA A 228 2.72 9.97 11.23
N GLY A 229 3.55 10.99 11.51
CA GLY A 229 3.21 12.40 11.29
C GLY A 229 2.57 13.08 12.53
N ASP A 230 2.47 12.40 13.67
CA ASP A 230 1.89 12.91 14.93
C ASP A 230 2.88 13.81 15.71
N THR A 231 3.68 14.59 14.97
CA THR A 231 4.80 15.37 15.52
C THR A 231 4.36 16.43 16.53
N GLU A 232 3.19 17.05 16.35
CA GLU A 232 2.67 18.06 17.27
C GLU A 232 2.26 17.47 18.62
N ASP A 233 1.67 16.28 18.63
CA ASP A 233 1.29 15.58 19.84
C ASP A 233 2.51 15.13 20.63
N VAL A 234 3.55 14.65 19.91
CA VAL A 234 4.83 14.28 20.51
C VAL A 234 5.54 15.52 21.06
N GLU A 235 5.58 16.63 20.32
CA GLU A 235 6.17 17.89 20.80
C GLU A 235 5.46 18.42 22.04
N ARG A 236 4.14 18.37 22.07
CA ARG A 236 3.34 18.81 23.21
C ARG A 236 3.63 17.96 24.46
N ARG A 237 3.69 16.64 24.33
CA ARG A 237 4.05 15.73 25.45
C ARG A 237 5.45 16.01 25.97
N LEU A 238 6.44 16.08 25.10
CA LEU A 238 7.82 16.38 25.50
C LEU A 238 7.95 17.73 26.22
N ARG A 239 7.20 18.75 25.77
CA ARG A 239 7.16 20.07 26.42
C ARG A 239 6.54 19.98 27.82
N GLN A 240 5.40 19.32 27.95
CA GLN A 240 4.74 19.10 29.23
C GLN A 240 5.62 18.32 30.21
N ASP A 241 6.31 17.29 29.74
CA ASP A 241 7.24 16.50 30.55
C ASP A 241 8.47 17.32 30.97
N MET A 242 8.97 18.19 30.11
CA MET A 242 10.05 19.12 30.43
C MET A 242 9.65 20.10 31.51
N GLU A 243 8.46 20.72 31.38
CA GLU A 243 7.94 21.68 32.32
C GLU A 243 7.66 21.03 33.70
N ARG A 244 7.10 19.81 33.70
CA ARG A 244 6.89 19.02 34.93
C ARG A 244 8.20 18.68 35.61
N ALA A 245 9.19 18.17 34.87
CA ALA A 245 10.50 17.86 35.44
C ALA A 245 11.20 19.10 36.00
N ALA A 246 11.04 20.27 35.37
CA ALA A 246 11.58 21.53 35.89
C ALA A 246 10.87 21.97 37.18
N ALA A 247 9.55 21.83 37.25
CA ALA A 247 8.76 22.13 38.47
C ALA A 247 9.13 21.20 39.65
N GLU A 248 9.48 19.95 39.34
CA GLU A 248 9.94 18.96 40.33
C GLU A 248 11.44 19.09 40.62
N LEU A 249 12.11 20.14 40.16
CA LEU A 249 13.55 20.40 40.31
C LEU A 249 14.47 19.30 39.75
N GLN A 250 13.95 18.47 38.79
CA GLN A 250 14.66 17.43 38.11
C GLN A 250 15.38 18.01 36.85
N PHE A 251 16.34 18.90 37.07
CA PHE A 251 16.94 19.71 36.00
C PHE A 251 17.62 18.89 34.91
N GLU A 252 18.25 17.76 35.23
CA GLU A 252 18.86 16.88 34.22
C GLU A 252 17.80 16.23 33.32
N ARG A 253 16.66 15.86 33.89
CA ARG A 253 15.54 15.31 33.12
C ARG A 253 14.92 16.39 32.23
N ALA A 254 14.73 17.60 32.75
CA ALA A 254 14.24 18.74 32.00
C ALA A 254 15.20 19.08 30.82
N ALA A 255 16.51 19.09 31.07
CA ALA A 255 17.51 19.31 30.02
C ALA A 255 17.44 18.25 28.93
N ARG A 256 17.35 16.96 29.27
CA ARG A 256 17.18 15.88 28.29
C ARG A 256 15.92 16.08 27.45
N ARG A 257 14.78 16.44 28.04
CA ARG A 257 13.53 16.70 27.29
C ARG A 257 13.64 17.92 26.38
N ARG A 258 14.33 18.99 26.82
CA ARG A 258 14.63 20.16 25.97
C ARG A 258 15.48 19.77 24.74
N ASP A 259 16.52 18.95 24.94
CA ASP A 259 17.41 18.53 23.86
C ASP A 259 16.67 17.59 22.89
N GLN A 260 15.77 16.73 23.38
CA GLN A 260 14.85 15.94 22.58
C GLN A 260 13.91 16.81 21.72
N LEU A 261 13.32 17.86 22.31
CA LEU A 261 12.49 18.82 21.58
C LEU A 261 13.25 19.52 20.47
N THR A 262 14.50 19.93 20.76
CA THR A 262 15.34 20.60 19.76
C THR A 262 15.66 19.67 18.58
N ALA A 263 16.03 18.42 18.86
CA ALA A 263 16.32 17.44 17.82
C ALA A 263 15.05 17.07 17.01
N LEU A 264 13.88 16.96 17.69
CA LEU A 264 12.59 16.75 17.02
C LEU A 264 12.26 17.88 16.04
N ARG A 265 12.41 19.14 16.47
CA ARG A 265 12.15 20.31 15.62
C ARG A 265 13.08 20.36 14.41
N LEU A 266 14.34 20.01 14.56
CA LEU A 266 15.28 19.90 13.44
C LEU A 266 14.83 18.81 12.46
N ALA A 267 14.43 17.64 12.96
CA ALA A 267 13.94 16.54 12.13
C ALA A 267 12.64 16.92 11.39
N VAL A 268 11.77 17.70 12.03
CA VAL A 268 10.52 18.19 11.44
C VAL A 268 10.79 19.28 10.39
N ALA A 269 11.78 20.15 10.61
CA ALA A 269 12.12 21.21 9.65
C ALA A 269 12.63 20.66 8.31
N ASP A 270 13.28 19.50 8.32
CA ASP A 270 13.70 18.78 7.11
C ASP A 270 12.52 18.14 6.33
N GLN A 271 11.34 17.98 6.97
CA GLN A 271 10.16 17.48 6.29
C GLN A 271 9.45 18.62 5.54
N GLN A 272 9.27 18.42 4.24
CA GLN A 272 8.60 19.41 3.39
C GLN A 272 7.12 19.56 3.80
N VAL A 273 6.72 20.73 4.30
CA VAL A 273 5.32 21.12 4.48
C VAL A 273 4.73 21.40 3.10
N VAL A 274 3.71 20.66 2.71
CA VAL A 274 3.15 20.70 1.35
C VAL A 274 1.71 21.19 1.31
N THR A 275 1.04 21.29 2.47
CA THR A 275 -0.31 21.90 2.58
C THR A 275 -0.38 22.80 3.80
N GLU A 276 -1.11 23.92 3.70
CA GLU A 276 -1.31 24.86 4.81
C GLU A 276 -2.17 24.26 5.95
N ALA A 277 -3.10 23.36 5.60
CA ALA A 277 -3.95 22.68 6.56
C ALA A 277 -3.36 21.31 6.94
N PRO A 278 -3.55 20.83 8.20
CA PRO A 278 -3.10 19.52 8.65
C PRO A 278 -3.98 18.40 8.07
N GLU A 279 -3.96 18.23 6.76
CA GLU A 279 -4.77 17.25 6.04
C GLU A 279 -4.02 15.93 5.80
N ASP A 280 -4.79 14.83 5.82
CA ASP A 280 -4.33 13.52 5.40
C ASP A 280 -4.84 13.24 3.99
N LEU A 281 -3.92 13.14 3.02
CA LEU A 281 -4.25 12.85 1.64
C LEU A 281 -3.16 12.04 0.94
N ASP A 282 -3.55 11.29 -0.08
CA ASP A 282 -2.66 10.67 -1.04
C ASP A 282 -2.88 11.34 -2.41
N VAL A 283 -1.80 11.60 -3.12
CA VAL A 283 -1.81 12.20 -4.45
C VAL A 283 -1.26 11.21 -5.44
N VAL A 284 -2.07 10.81 -6.41
CA VAL A 284 -1.72 9.84 -7.45
C VAL A 284 -1.44 10.60 -8.74
N GLY A 285 -0.18 10.61 -9.17
CA GLY A 285 0.24 11.14 -10.46
C GLY A 285 0.48 10.00 -11.45
N LEU A 286 0.05 10.18 -12.68
CA LEU A 286 0.22 9.22 -13.78
C LEU A 286 0.99 9.88 -14.92
N HIS A 287 1.88 9.10 -15.58
CA HIS A 287 2.51 9.45 -16.84
C HIS A 287 2.81 8.18 -17.63
N GLY A 288 2.44 8.15 -18.90
CA GLY A 288 2.68 6.95 -19.72
C GLY A 288 2.25 7.10 -21.18
N ASP A 289 2.32 5.99 -21.88
CA ASP A 289 1.87 5.85 -23.27
C ASP A 289 0.95 4.61 -23.43
N ALA A 290 0.75 4.15 -24.65
CA ALA A 290 -0.09 2.99 -24.97
C ALA A 290 0.46 1.66 -24.44
N LEU A 291 1.75 1.58 -24.04
CA LEU A 291 2.40 0.35 -23.61
C LEU A 291 2.65 0.31 -22.10
N GLU A 292 3.07 1.43 -21.53
CA GLU A 292 3.51 1.51 -20.12
C GLU A 292 2.94 2.76 -19.47
N VAL A 293 2.53 2.65 -18.22
CA VAL A 293 2.18 3.80 -17.38
C VAL A 293 2.96 3.75 -16.07
N SER A 294 3.62 4.84 -15.75
CA SER A 294 4.23 5.06 -14.45
C SER A 294 3.27 5.77 -13.52
N VAL A 295 3.24 5.30 -12.30
CA VAL A 295 2.41 5.82 -11.22
C VAL A 295 3.32 6.37 -10.13
N CYS A 296 3.07 7.58 -9.66
CA CYS A 296 3.71 8.12 -8.47
C CYS A 296 2.66 8.48 -7.43
N VAL A 297 2.80 7.94 -6.23
CA VAL A 297 1.94 8.23 -5.09
C VAL A 297 2.72 9.04 -4.06
N LEU A 298 2.25 10.25 -3.77
CA LEU A 298 2.74 11.08 -2.69
C LEU A 298 1.80 10.94 -1.50
N ARG A 299 2.33 10.58 -0.34
CA ARG A 299 1.56 10.44 0.90
C ARG A 299 1.78 11.64 1.79
N VAL A 300 0.71 12.37 2.04
CA VAL A 300 0.71 13.53 2.92
C VAL A 300 -0.10 13.18 4.17
N ARG A 301 0.50 13.41 5.33
CA ARG A 301 -0.16 13.22 6.63
C ARG A 301 0.06 14.50 7.45
N ARG A 302 -1.05 15.03 7.99
CA ARG A 302 -1.07 16.32 8.71
C ARG A 302 -0.33 17.44 7.95
N GLY A 303 -0.55 17.51 6.63
CA GLY A 303 0.06 18.53 5.78
C GLY A 303 1.53 18.30 5.41
N ARG A 304 2.18 17.21 5.86
CA ARG A 304 3.58 16.90 5.58
C ARG A 304 3.73 15.71 4.65
N LEU A 305 4.70 15.76 3.76
CA LEU A 305 5.04 14.65 2.87
C LEU A 305 5.77 13.57 3.68
N VAL A 306 5.06 12.46 3.99
CA VAL A 306 5.61 11.34 4.78
C VAL A 306 6.10 10.17 3.94
N GLY A 307 5.78 10.14 2.65
CA GLY A 307 6.23 9.05 1.78
C GLY A 307 5.98 9.30 0.29
N ARG A 308 6.79 8.64 -0.52
CA ARG A 308 6.66 8.62 -1.98
C ARG A 308 6.87 7.19 -2.47
N ARG A 309 5.95 6.71 -3.31
CA ARG A 309 6.09 5.44 -4.03
C ARG A 309 5.89 5.69 -5.52
N ALA A 310 6.75 5.11 -6.37
CA ALA A 310 6.54 5.11 -7.81
C ALA A 310 6.76 3.69 -8.35
N PHE A 311 5.98 3.29 -9.35
CA PHE A 311 6.06 1.98 -10.00
C PHE A 311 5.56 2.08 -11.43
N VAL A 312 5.95 1.11 -12.25
CA VAL A 312 5.56 1.04 -13.67
C VAL A 312 4.62 -0.14 -13.88
N LEU A 313 3.57 0.10 -14.63
CA LEU A 313 2.56 -0.88 -15.04
C LEU A 313 2.65 -1.10 -16.56
N ASP A 314 2.62 -2.35 -17.00
CA ASP A 314 2.38 -2.68 -18.40
C ASP A 314 0.89 -2.48 -18.73
N ARG A 315 0.59 -1.66 -19.74
CA ARG A 315 -0.77 -1.50 -20.27
C ARG A 315 -1.09 -2.65 -21.21
N THR A 316 -1.31 -3.83 -20.65
CA THR A 316 -1.74 -5.01 -21.40
C THR A 316 -3.22 -4.95 -21.80
N GLU A 317 -3.99 -4.15 -21.08
CA GLU A 317 -5.39 -3.83 -21.36
C GLU A 317 -5.49 -2.54 -22.20
N ASP A 318 -6.56 -2.43 -22.97
CA ASP A 318 -6.93 -1.19 -23.64
C ASP A 318 -7.83 -0.35 -22.73
N LEU A 319 -7.17 0.35 -21.81
CA LEU A 319 -7.82 1.21 -20.84
C LEU A 319 -7.51 2.67 -21.16
N ASP A 320 -8.53 3.52 -21.06
CA ASP A 320 -8.35 4.97 -21.02
C ASP A 320 -7.78 5.43 -19.66
N ASP A 321 -7.43 6.72 -19.54
CA ASP A 321 -6.81 7.23 -18.31
C ASP A 321 -7.72 7.15 -17.09
N PRO A 322 -9.05 7.42 -17.15
CA PRO A 322 -10.00 7.15 -16.07
C PRO A 322 -10.03 5.69 -15.61
N GLN A 323 -9.99 4.75 -16.52
CA GLN A 323 -9.98 3.31 -16.23
C GLN A 323 -8.64 2.88 -15.59
N VAL A 324 -7.51 3.45 -16.07
CA VAL A 324 -6.19 3.25 -15.45
C VAL A 324 -6.19 3.78 -14.02
N VAL A 325 -6.78 4.96 -13.75
CA VAL A 325 -6.93 5.48 -12.37
C VAL A 325 -7.66 4.48 -11.50
N GLY A 326 -8.78 3.92 -11.98
CA GLY A 326 -9.53 2.89 -11.26
C GLY A 326 -8.66 1.70 -10.88
N ARG A 327 -7.91 1.14 -11.83
CA ARG A 327 -6.96 0.04 -11.60
C ARG A 327 -5.88 0.39 -10.58
N VAL A 328 -5.36 1.60 -10.65
CA VAL A 328 -4.35 2.08 -9.69
C VAL A 328 -4.94 2.16 -8.28
N LEU A 329 -6.16 2.64 -8.12
CA LEU A 329 -6.83 2.68 -6.81
C LEU A 329 -7.06 1.27 -6.25
N GLU A 330 -7.44 0.30 -7.08
CA GLU A 330 -7.55 -1.11 -6.69
C GLU A 330 -6.21 -1.70 -6.23
N LEU A 331 -5.13 -1.44 -6.98
CA LEU A 331 -3.79 -1.89 -6.63
C LEU A 331 -3.26 -1.25 -5.35
N LEU A 332 -3.61 0.01 -5.08
CA LEU A 332 -3.14 0.75 -3.91
C LEU A 332 -3.89 0.38 -2.64
N TYR A 333 -5.19 0.13 -2.74
CA TYR A 333 -6.08 0.04 -1.57
C TYR A 333 -6.89 -1.26 -1.48
N GLY A 334 -6.79 -2.15 -2.47
CA GLY A 334 -7.58 -3.39 -2.54
C GLY A 334 -7.39 -4.30 -1.33
N ASP A 335 -6.18 -4.37 -0.81
CA ASP A 335 -5.85 -5.11 0.40
C ASP A 335 -6.02 -4.29 1.71
N ALA A 336 -6.44 -3.01 1.65
CA ALA A 336 -6.62 -2.19 2.85
C ALA A 336 -7.74 -2.73 3.76
N VAL A 337 -7.45 -2.93 5.04
CA VAL A 337 -8.40 -3.37 6.05
C VAL A 337 -8.85 -2.14 6.85
N PRO A 338 -10.15 -1.92 7.06
CA PRO A 338 -10.61 -0.81 7.88
C PRO A 338 -9.99 -0.93 9.29
N PRO A 339 -9.54 0.19 9.89
CA PRO A 339 -9.01 0.16 11.24
C PRO A 339 -10.08 -0.43 12.15
N ARG A 340 -9.78 -1.57 12.77
CA ARG A 340 -10.64 -2.09 13.85
C ARG A 340 -10.73 -0.97 14.88
N THR A 341 -11.95 -0.57 15.25
CA THR A 341 -12.22 0.46 16.26
C THR A 341 -11.22 0.30 17.40
N ALA A 342 -10.36 1.29 17.56
CA ALA A 342 -9.27 1.25 18.52
C ALA A 342 -9.88 1.05 19.93
N THR A 343 -9.92 -0.19 20.37
CA THR A 343 -9.96 -0.46 21.78
C THR A 343 -8.64 0.09 22.34
N ARG A 344 -8.78 1.10 23.17
CA ARG A 344 -7.80 1.74 24.04
C ARG A 344 -6.39 1.16 23.93
N ARG A 345 -5.38 2.02 23.72
CA ARG A 345 -3.94 1.77 23.81
C ARG A 345 -3.64 0.48 24.55
N GLY A 346 -3.16 -0.54 23.84
CA GLY A 346 -2.81 -1.81 24.42
C GLY A 346 -1.78 -1.60 25.53
N ARG A 347 -2.17 -1.92 26.76
CA ARG A 347 -1.25 -2.00 27.89
C ARG A 347 -0.36 -3.20 27.62
N ARG A 348 0.93 -3.04 27.80
CA ARG A 348 1.89 -4.13 27.69
C ARG A 348 1.54 -5.22 28.71
N THR A 349 1.48 -6.47 28.27
CA THR A 349 1.41 -7.65 29.12
C THR A 349 2.79 -8.30 29.21
N ASP A 350 3.03 -9.15 30.18
CA ASP A 350 4.32 -9.85 30.39
C ASP A 350 4.77 -10.68 29.18
N GLU A 351 3.90 -10.92 28.19
CA GLU A 351 4.15 -11.65 26.95
C GLU A 351 4.50 -10.78 25.73
N GLY A 352 4.67 -9.47 25.87
CA GLY A 352 4.96 -8.53 24.77
C GLY A 352 3.88 -7.46 24.60
N TRP A 353 4.00 -6.64 23.58
CA TRP A 353 2.95 -5.69 23.21
C TRP A 353 1.68 -6.44 22.83
N ALA A 354 0.67 -6.36 23.69
CA ALA A 354 -0.65 -6.81 23.32
C ALA A 354 -1.21 -5.85 22.25
N SER A 355 -0.86 -6.08 20.99
CA SER A 355 -1.80 -5.81 19.92
C SER A 355 -3.03 -6.61 20.32
N GLY A 356 -4.19 -5.98 20.51
CA GLY A 356 -5.41 -6.70 20.88
C GLY A 356 -5.51 -7.96 20.02
N ALA A 357 -5.15 -9.09 20.62
CA ALA A 357 -5.01 -10.37 19.94
C ALA A 357 -6.41 -10.83 19.52
N GLY A 358 -6.77 -10.45 18.31
CA GLY A 358 -7.66 -11.28 17.51
C GLY A 358 -6.84 -12.49 17.12
N ASP A 359 -7.46 -13.64 17.26
CA ASP A 359 -7.05 -14.94 16.77
C ASP A 359 -6.11 -14.83 15.56
N PRO A 360 -4.87 -15.36 15.60
CA PRO A 360 -3.92 -15.31 14.50
C PRO A 360 -4.42 -16.01 13.22
N THR A 361 -5.58 -16.64 13.25
CA THR A 361 -6.22 -17.28 12.11
C THR A 361 -7.24 -16.40 11.37
N THR A 362 -7.58 -15.21 11.88
CA THR A 362 -8.59 -14.35 11.27
C THR A 362 -8.08 -12.91 11.15
N GLY A 363 -7.55 -12.53 9.99
CA GLY A 363 -7.46 -11.14 9.59
C GLY A 363 -6.10 -10.51 9.35
N PHE A 364 -5.05 -11.31 9.15
CA PHE A 364 -3.87 -10.85 8.45
C PHE A 364 -3.92 -11.43 7.04
N GLY A 365 -3.84 -10.57 6.02
CA GLY A 365 -3.50 -11.03 4.69
C GLY A 365 -2.23 -11.88 4.80
N ALA A 366 -2.11 -12.91 3.98
CA ALA A 366 -1.05 -13.92 4.03
C ALA A 366 0.39 -13.37 4.09
N ASP A 367 0.58 -12.04 4.02
CA ASP A 367 1.86 -11.34 3.92
C ASP A 367 2.19 -10.41 5.12
N GLY A 368 1.38 -10.38 6.18
CA GLY A 368 1.68 -9.58 7.39
C GLY A 368 1.73 -8.06 7.15
N GLU A 369 1.05 -7.57 6.12
CA GLU A 369 1.00 -6.17 5.76
C GLU A 369 -0.01 -5.42 6.66
N GLN A 370 0.50 -4.51 7.50
CA GLN A 370 -0.30 -3.36 7.89
C GLN A 370 -0.39 -2.47 6.65
N GLU A 371 -1.49 -2.61 5.94
CA GLU A 371 -1.75 -1.87 4.72
C GLU A 371 -1.84 -0.38 5.01
N PRO A 372 -1.41 0.47 4.07
CA PRO A 372 -1.56 1.90 4.24
C PRO A 372 -3.03 2.22 4.44
N ALA A 373 -3.38 2.75 5.62
CA ALA A 373 -4.72 3.21 5.88
C ALA A 373 -5.15 4.18 4.78
N VAL A 374 -6.31 3.96 4.20
CA VAL A 374 -6.88 4.85 3.19
C VAL A 374 -7.05 6.24 3.81
N PRO A 375 -6.51 7.33 3.24
CA PRO A 375 -6.61 8.67 3.79
C PRO A 375 -8.03 9.23 3.65
N ARG A 376 -8.29 10.38 4.27
CA ARG A 376 -9.59 11.08 4.11
C ARG A 376 -9.80 11.61 2.70
N GLN A 377 -8.71 11.87 1.96
CA GLN A 377 -8.77 12.40 0.62
C GLN A 377 -7.76 11.68 -0.28
N VAL A 378 -8.18 11.35 -1.50
CA VAL A 378 -7.33 10.86 -2.58
C VAL A 378 -7.48 11.81 -3.76
N LEU A 379 -6.35 12.37 -4.20
CA LEU A 379 -6.27 13.24 -5.36
C LEU A 379 -5.76 12.44 -6.55
N VAL A 380 -6.47 12.55 -7.66
CA VAL A 380 -6.17 11.82 -8.91
C VAL A 380 -6.16 12.77 -10.10
N PRO A 381 -5.48 12.44 -11.22
CA PRO A 381 -5.48 13.28 -12.41
C PRO A 381 -6.85 13.32 -13.10
N ASP A 382 -7.55 12.19 -13.14
CA ASP A 382 -8.90 12.05 -13.68
C ASP A 382 -9.75 11.19 -12.75
N LEU A 383 -11.06 11.41 -12.72
CA LEU A 383 -11.97 10.54 -11.96
C LEU A 383 -12.16 9.23 -12.73
N PRO A 384 -12.16 8.07 -12.05
CA PRO A 384 -12.54 6.82 -12.69
C PRO A 384 -13.98 6.87 -13.21
N GLU A 385 -14.28 6.05 -14.21
CA GLU A 385 -15.57 6.00 -14.90
C GLU A 385 -16.75 5.83 -13.91
N ASP A 386 -16.57 4.95 -12.89
CA ASP A 386 -17.54 4.70 -11.83
C ASP A 386 -17.10 5.38 -10.51
N ALA A 387 -16.88 6.69 -10.55
CA ALA A 387 -16.30 7.44 -9.40
C ALA A 387 -17.06 7.22 -8.08
N GLU A 388 -18.40 7.05 -8.11
CA GLU A 388 -19.19 6.76 -6.91
C GLU A 388 -18.89 5.37 -6.34
N ALA A 389 -18.78 4.36 -7.19
CA ALA A 389 -18.41 3.01 -6.77
C ALA A 389 -17.01 2.99 -6.15
N TYR A 390 -16.06 3.75 -6.73
CA TYR A 390 -14.71 3.89 -6.14
C TYR A 390 -14.70 4.67 -4.81
N ARG A 391 -15.56 5.68 -4.64
CA ARG A 391 -15.75 6.33 -3.35
C ARG A 391 -16.28 5.35 -2.29
N GLY A 392 -17.28 4.54 -2.66
CA GLY A 392 -17.80 3.46 -1.82
C GLY A 392 -16.71 2.44 -1.45
N PHE A 393 -15.98 1.96 -2.44
CA PHE A 393 -14.85 1.04 -2.26
C PHE A 393 -13.80 1.61 -1.28
N LEU A 394 -13.36 2.86 -1.46
CA LEU A 394 -12.39 3.50 -0.58
C LEU A 394 -12.97 3.75 0.82
N ALA A 395 -14.25 4.08 0.93
CA ALA A 395 -14.94 4.28 2.21
C ALA A 395 -15.03 2.98 3.00
N ASP A 396 -15.35 1.86 2.37
CA ASP A 396 -15.36 0.53 3.00
C ASP A 396 -13.99 0.16 3.52
N ARG A 397 -12.94 0.41 2.72
CA ARG A 397 -11.55 0.13 3.09
C ARG A 397 -11.03 1.03 4.21
N ARG A 398 -11.55 2.25 4.29
CA ARG A 398 -11.20 3.19 5.34
C ARG A 398 -12.01 2.99 6.63
N GLY A 399 -13.21 2.44 6.54
CA GLY A 399 -14.18 2.47 7.62
C GLY A 399 -14.79 3.86 7.86
N GLY A 400 -14.94 4.66 6.79
CA GLY A 400 -15.48 6.02 6.84
C GLY A 400 -15.36 6.77 5.52
N PRO A 401 -15.95 7.96 5.37
CA PRO A 401 -16.02 8.66 4.09
C PRO A 401 -14.65 9.05 3.54
N VAL A 402 -14.49 8.90 2.21
CA VAL A 402 -13.29 9.29 1.46
C VAL A 402 -13.67 10.23 0.34
N ARG A 403 -12.93 11.34 0.26
CA ARG A 403 -13.08 12.30 -0.84
C ARG A 403 -12.13 11.91 -1.98
N LEU A 404 -12.66 11.45 -3.10
CA LEU A 404 -11.93 11.25 -4.35
C LEU A 404 -12.14 12.49 -5.24
N ALA A 405 -11.06 13.18 -5.64
CA ALA A 405 -11.18 14.45 -6.35
C ALA A 405 -10.00 14.72 -7.31
N VAL A 406 -10.28 15.49 -8.36
CA VAL A 406 -9.29 16.09 -9.27
C VAL A 406 -9.03 17.53 -8.83
N PRO A 407 -7.82 17.88 -8.37
CA PRO A 407 -7.51 19.24 -7.96
C PRO A 407 -7.31 20.14 -9.19
N ARG A 408 -8.00 21.28 -9.23
CA ARG A 408 -7.95 22.21 -10.38
C ARG A 408 -7.02 23.40 -10.15
N ARG A 409 -6.74 23.79 -8.89
CA ARG A 409 -5.97 25.00 -8.52
C ARG A 409 -5.35 24.88 -7.12
N GLY A 410 -4.39 25.77 -6.84
CA GLY A 410 -3.71 25.89 -5.53
C GLY A 410 -2.74 24.74 -5.22
N GLY A 411 -2.24 24.67 -4.01
CA GLY A 411 -1.19 23.74 -3.59
C GLY A 411 -1.50 22.24 -3.87
N LYS A 412 -2.78 21.85 -3.84
CA LYS A 412 -3.18 20.47 -4.21
C LYS A 412 -2.97 20.17 -5.70
N ARG A 413 -3.12 21.18 -6.57
CA ARG A 413 -2.80 21.05 -8.00
C ARG A 413 -1.30 20.92 -8.20
N GLU A 414 -0.51 21.73 -7.51
CA GLU A 414 0.96 21.69 -7.56
C GLU A 414 1.51 20.35 -7.08
N LEU A 415 0.88 19.76 -6.04
CA LEU A 415 1.21 18.40 -5.59
C LEU A 415 0.91 17.35 -6.67
N LEU A 416 -0.22 17.45 -7.36
CA LEU A 416 -0.55 16.54 -8.46
C LEU A 416 0.44 16.70 -9.62
N ASP A 417 0.80 17.91 -9.99
CA ASP A 417 1.78 18.19 -11.04
C ASP A 417 3.17 17.68 -10.64
N THR A 418 3.52 17.76 -9.35
CA THR A 418 4.74 17.18 -8.80
C THR A 418 4.71 15.65 -8.86
N ALA A 419 3.59 15.00 -8.48
CA ALA A 419 3.44 13.57 -8.60
C ALA A 419 3.55 13.11 -10.07
N ARG A 420 2.97 13.86 -11.01
CA ARG A 420 3.06 13.57 -12.44
C ARG A 420 4.49 13.66 -12.96
N ARG A 421 5.23 14.75 -12.67
CA ARG A 421 6.65 14.87 -13.03
C ARG A 421 7.49 13.73 -12.48
N ASN A 422 7.23 13.33 -11.24
CA ASN A 422 7.90 12.20 -10.62
C ASN A 422 7.58 10.86 -11.31
N ALA A 423 6.37 10.69 -11.82
CA ALA A 423 5.99 9.52 -12.62
C ALA A 423 6.73 9.52 -13.97
N GLU A 424 6.83 10.68 -14.63
CA GLU A 424 7.56 10.86 -15.88
C GLU A 424 9.05 10.49 -15.74
N GLU A 425 9.72 11.04 -14.73
CA GLU A 425 11.12 10.71 -14.42
C GLU A 425 11.32 9.21 -14.12
N GLU A 426 10.37 8.58 -13.45
CA GLU A 426 10.46 7.16 -13.14
C GLU A 426 10.32 6.30 -14.39
N LEU A 427 9.39 6.65 -15.29
CA LEU A 427 9.24 5.96 -16.58
C LEU A 427 10.51 6.08 -17.43
N ALA A 428 11.07 7.28 -17.50
CA ALA A 428 12.33 7.51 -18.21
C ALA A 428 13.47 6.64 -17.64
N ARG A 429 13.60 6.60 -16.31
CA ARG A 429 14.60 5.76 -15.62
C ARG A 429 14.35 4.26 -15.84
N HIS A 430 13.10 3.82 -15.87
CA HIS A 430 12.72 2.44 -16.14
C HIS A 430 13.17 2.03 -17.57
N ARG A 431 12.88 2.86 -18.57
CA ARG A 431 13.26 2.61 -19.96
C ARG A 431 14.76 2.57 -20.17
N LEU A 432 15.50 3.49 -19.57
CA LEU A 432 16.97 3.48 -19.63
C LEU A 432 17.56 2.18 -19.04
N ARG A 433 17.04 1.70 -17.92
CA ARG A 433 17.48 0.43 -17.32
C ARG A 433 17.17 -0.76 -18.22
N ARG A 434 15.96 -0.84 -18.78
CA ARG A 434 15.61 -1.92 -19.73
C ARG A 434 16.52 -1.92 -20.96
N ALA A 435 16.85 -0.76 -21.51
CA ALA A 435 17.78 -0.65 -22.62
C ALA A 435 19.18 -1.17 -22.24
N ALA A 436 19.73 -0.72 -21.10
CA ALA A 436 21.02 -1.17 -20.60
C ALA A 436 21.05 -2.69 -20.32
N ASP A 437 19.99 -3.26 -19.73
CA ASP A 437 19.87 -4.70 -19.48
C ASP A 437 19.77 -5.50 -20.78
N HIS A 438 19.10 -4.97 -21.80
CA HIS A 438 19.02 -5.59 -23.12
C HIS A 438 20.39 -5.60 -23.81
N ASP A 439 21.11 -4.49 -23.79
CA ASP A 439 22.45 -4.37 -24.38
C ASP A 439 23.45 -5.30 -23.68
N ALA A 440 23.40 -5.39 -22.34
CA ALA A 440 24.23 -6.30 -21.56
C ALA A 440 23.95 -7.77 -21.89
N ARG A 441 22.67 -8.15 -22.07
CA ARG A 441 22.29 -9.52 -22.49
C ARG A 441 22.74 -9.82 -23.92
N ALA A 442 22.58 -8.89 -24.84
CA ALA A 442 23.02 -9.04 -26.22
C ALA A 442 24.55 -9.21 -26.29
N ALA A 443 25.32 -8.42 -25.55
CA ALA A 443 26.76 -8.54 -25.42
C ALA A 443 27.21 -9.90 -24.84
N ALA A 444 26.52 -10.35 -23.76
CA ALA A 444 26.79 -11.65 -23.15
C ALA A 444 26.50 -12.81 -24.10
N MET A 445 25.42 -12.74 -24.87
CA MET A 445 25.14 -13.78 -25.91
C MET A 445 26.16 -13.76 -27.05
N ALA A 446 26.62 -12.59 -27.50
CA ALA A 446 27.66 -12.49 -28.52
C ALA A 446 29.02 -13.04 -28.05
N ALA A 447 29.29 -12.94 -26.72
CA ALA A 447 30.53 -13.51 -26.16
C ALA A 447 30.51 -15.04 -25.97
N LEU A 448 29.35 -15.69 -26.11
CA LEU A 448 29.18 -17.14 -26.05
C LEU A 448 29.21 -17.82 -27.42
N GLN A 449 29.23 -17.07 -28.52
CA GLN A 449 29.41 -17.51 -29.89
C GLN A 449 30.88 -17.41 -30.31
#